data_5eb90c7c1ccf76a9a1ed19f1909075e2
#
_entry.id   5eb90c7c1ccf76a9a1ed19f1909075e2
#
_cell.length_a   1.000
_cell.length_b   1.000
_cell.length_c   1.000
_cell.angle_alpha   90.00
_cell.angle_beta   90.00
_cell.angle_gamma   90.00
#
_symmetry.space_group_name_H-M   'P 1'
#
loop_
_entity.id
_entity.type
_entity.pdbx_description
1 polymer ?
#
loop_
_entity_poly.entity_id
_entity_poly.type
_entity_poly.pdbx_seq_one_letter_code
_entity_poly.pdbx_strand_id
1 'polypeptide(L)'
;MIHVPPLRPRRSIDGISAVLLPFHPDGRPDRETWAALVERTWAAGLTPAVNMDTGYANLLSPSERAEFLAETGQMARGRRFIAGTYIEGLDGDPATVYAREASVIQSAGGTPILFPCSATQHWDREQTVSLFRSVGQAVPQFLGFELGTMFVPFGRIWDLDTFRALLDIPQLVGAKHSSLSRDLEWQRLAVRDAVRPEFRVYTGNDLAIDLIQWGSDYLLGLSAFHVEAFAARDRAWELGDGRFFELNDWLQYLGMIAFRAPVPAYKHTCAQFLKLRGVIPCDAPHPRGARRPDSDLPLLADLAARLEALTTEFAHSSNSSASGDIHQKTR
;
A
#
# COMPACT_ATOMS: atom_id res chain seq x y z
N MET A 1 15.68 -10.20 -23.41
CA MET A 1 16.29 -8.87 -23.11
C MET A 1 15.31 -8.12 -22.24
N ILE A 2 15.73 -7.67 -21.06
CA ILE A 2 14.89 -6.89 -20.14
C ILE A 2 14.67 -5.52 -20.76
N HIS A 3 13.41 -5.11 -20.90
CA HIS A 3 13.06 -3.78 -21.35
C HIS A 3 12.83 -2.87 -20.15
N VAL A 4 13.76 -1.94 -19.90
CA VAL A 4 13.63 -0.93 -18.85
C VAL A 4 12.80 0.22 -19.39
N PRO A 5 11.65 0.58 -18.80
CA PRO A 5 10.86 1.73 -19.20
C PRO A 5 11.65 3.05 -19.04
N PRO A 6 11.29 4.13 -19.77
CA PRO A 6 11.90 5.43 -19.56
C PRO A 6 11.59 5.99 -18.17
N LEU A 7 12.52 6.73 -17.60
CA LEU A 7 12.27 7.50 -16.37
C LEU A 7 11.17 8.54 -16.62
N ARG A 8 10.34 8.77 -15.62
CA ARG A 8 9.25 9.75 -15.62
C ARG A 8 9.47 10.80 -14.52
N PRO A 9 10.41 11.74 -14.73
CA PRO A 9 10.73 12.75 -13.73
C PRO A 9 9.57 13.71 -13.51
N ARG A 10 9.48 14.24 -12.29
CA ARG A 10 8.53 15.30 -11.90
C ARG A 10 7.05 14.95 -12.08
N ARG A 11 6.71 13.64 -12.10
CA ARG A 11 5.32 13.24 -12.11
C ARG A 11 4.73 13.24 -10.70
N SER A 12 3.43 13.48 -10.60
CA SER A 12 2.68 13.22 -9.37
C SER A 12 2.57 11.72 -9.11
N ILE A 13 2.68 11.33 -7.85
CA ILE A 13 2.63 9.95 -7.38
C ILE A 13 1.36 9.75 -6.57
N ASP A 14 0.58 8.72 -6.90
CA ASP A 14 -0.56 8.29 -6.09
C ASP A 14 -0.06 7.31 -5.00
N GLY A 15 0.21 7.84 -3.82
CA GLY A 15 0.71 7.07 -2.69
C GLY A 15 -0.42 6.48 -1.84
N ILE A 16 -0.45 5.15 -1.73
CA ILE A 16 -1.38 4.42 -0.87
C ILE A 16 -0.58 3.71 0.22
N SER A 17 -0.94 3.92 1.49
CA SER A 17 -0.28 3.31 2.64
C SER A 17 -1.18 2.26 3.28
N ALA A 18 -0.70 1.02 3.35
CA ALA A 18 -1.40 -0.05 4.05
C ALA A 18 -1.24 0.13 5.57
N VAL A 19 -2.32 0.51 6.24
CA VAL A 19 -2.29 0.90 7.65
C VAL A 19 -2.04 -0.31 8.56
N LEU A 20 -1.11 -0.16 9.51
CA LEU A 20 -0.88 -1.16 10.57
C LEU A 20 -2.08 -1.18 11.52
N LEU A 21 -2.49 -2.37 11.97
CA LEU A 21 -3.39 -2.52 13.11
C LEU A 21 -2.55 -2.78 14.37
N PRO A 22 -2.48 -1.84 15.32
CA PRO A 22 -1.80 -2.02 16.59
C PRO A 22 -2.58 -2.93 17.55
N PHE A 23 -1.89 -3.49 18.53
CA PHE A 23 -2.49 -4.35 19.57
C PHE A 23 -2.05 -3.93 20.96
N HIS A 24 -2.96 -4.11 21.93
CA HIS A 24 -2.62 -4.06 23.35
C HIS A 24 -1.80 -5.28 23.76
N PRO A 25 -1.08 -5.23 24.91
CA PRO A 25 -0.32 -6.38 25.41
C PRO A 25 -1.17 -7.63 25.67
N ASP A 26 -2.46 -7.47 25.91
CA ASP A 26 -3.43 -8.56 26.08
C ASP A 26 -3.92 -9.18 24.76
N GLY A 27 -3.46 -8.68 23.63
CA GLY A 27 -3.78 -9.18 22.29
C GLY A 27 -5.06 -8.62 21.68
N ARG A 28 -5.74 -7.69 22.33
CA ARG A 28 -6.89 -6.99 21.73
C ARG A 28 -6.40 -5.90 20.75
N PRO A 29 -7.10 -5.68 19.62
CA PRO A 29 -6.82 -4.55 18.74
C PRO A 29 -6.92 -3.20 19.48
N ASP A 30 -5.93 -2.33 19.26
CA ASP A 30 -5.94 -0.96 19.75
C ASP A 30 -6.60 -0.05 18.69
N ARG A 31 -7.91 0.08 18.80
CA ARG A 31 -8.75 0.80 17.83
C ARG A 31 -8.46 2.31 17.83
N GLU A 32 -8.20 2.89 18.99
CA GLU A 32 -7.92 4.33 19.12
C GLU A 32 -6.62 4.69 18.41
N THR A 33 -5.55 3.93 18.70
CA THR A 33 -4.27 4.10 18.04
C THR A 33 -4.38 3.81 16.53
N TRP A 34 -5.15 2.79 16.12
CA TRP A 34 -5.38 2.51 14.70
C TRP A 34 -6.09 3.66 13.99
N ALA A 35 -7.13 4.23 14.57
CA ALA A 35 -7.84 5.37 14.02
C ALA A 35 -6.90 6.59 13.85
N ALA A 36 -6.03 6.82 14.83
CA ALA A 36 -5.02 7.87 14.74
C ALA A 36 -4.02 7.63 13.59
N LEU A 37 -3.62 6.37 13.32
CA LEU A 37 -2.76 6.03 12.18
C LEU A 37 -3.47 6.26 10.83
N VAL A 38 -4.75 5.96 10.73
CA VAL A 38 -5.57 6.25 9.54
C VAL A 38 -5.62 7.76 9.29
N GLU A 39 -5.94 8.56 10.31
CA GLU A 39 -5.96 10.02 10.21
C GLU A 39 -4.59 10.60 9.85
N ARG A 40 -3.52 10.08 10.45
CA ARG A 40 -2.14 10.48 10.15
C ARG A 40 -1.77 10.23 8.70
N THR A 41 -2.26 9.13 8.12
CA THR A 41 -2.04 8.81 6.70
C THR A 41 -2.70 9.85 5.80
N TRP A 42 -3.96 10.20 6.06
CA TRP A 42 -4.63 11.29 5.33
C TRP A 42 -3.94 12.65 5.53
N ALA A 43 -3.53 12.96 6.76
CA ALA A 43 -2.85 14.22 7.07
C ALA A 43 -1.51 14.36 6.33
N ALA A 44 -0.81 13.27 6.08
CA ALA A 44 0.41 13.24 5.26
C ALA A 44 0.12 13.37 3.74
N GLY A 45 -1.15 13.38 3.30
CA GLY A 45 -1.52 13.45 1.89
C GLY A 45 -1.54 12.10 1.18
N LEU A 46 -1.38 11.00 1.91
CA LEU A 46 -1.47 9.64 1.37
C LEU A 46 -2.89 9.08 1.51
N THR A 47 -3.22 8.09 0.68
CA THR A 47 -4.48 7.34 0.80
C THR A 47 -4.30 6.15 1.74
N PRO A 48 -5.05 6.01 2.85
CA PRO A 48 -4.98 4.83 3.69
C PRO A 48 -5.62 3.62 3.00
N ALA A 49 -4.99 2.44 3.17
CA ALA A 49 -5.57 1.16 2.80
C ALA A 49 -5.75 0.30 4.06
N VAL A 50 -7.01 -0.04 4.36
CA VAL A 50 -7.41 -0.83 5.53
C VAL A 50 -7.77 -2.26 5.14
N ASN A 51 -7.84 -3.15 6.10
CA ASN A 51 -8.05 -4.59 5.85
C ASN A 51 -7.05 -5.17 4.83
N MET A 52 -5.81 -4.67 4.87
CA MET A 52 -4.69 -5.19 4.10
C MET A 52 -3.85 -6.18 4.91
N ASP A 53 -2.86 -6.82 4.29
CA ASP A 53 -1.94 -7.71 5.01
C ASP A 53 -1.26 -6.99 6.20
N THR A 54 -0.85 -5.75 6.05
CA THR A 54 -0.27 -4.91 7.11
C THR A 54 -1.21 -4.76 8.31
N GLY A 55 -2.52 -4.72 8.07
CA GLY A 55 -3.59 -4.71 9.08
C GLY A 55 -4.04 -6.09 9.54
N TYR A 56 -3.25 -7.15 9.27
CA TYR A 56 -3.55 -8.53 9.67
C TYR A 56 -4.88 -9.07 9.13
N ALA A 57 -5.35 -8.64 7.96
CA ALA A 57 -6.65 -9.05 7.40
C ALA A 57 -6.87 -10.57 7.38
N ASN A 58 -5.79 -11.35 7.18
CA ASN A 58 -5.81 -12.81 7.19
C ASN A 58 -5.97 -13.44 8.59
N LEU A 59 -5.79 -12.68 9.66
CA LEU A 59 -5.91 -13.15 11.05
C LEU A 59 -7.16 -12.62 11.74
N LEU A 60 -7.81 -11.60 11.18
CA LEU A 60 -9.06 -11.04 11.66
C LEU A 60 -10.26 -11.89 11.22
N SER A 61 -11.27 -11.98 12.08
CA SER A 61 -12.57 -12.53 11.73
C SER A 61 -13.30 -11.64 10.69
N PRO A 62 -14.28 -12.18 9.96
CA PRO A 62 -15.12 -11.37 9.08
C PRO A 62 -15.81 -10.19 9.80
N SER A 63 -16.25 -10.40 11.05
CA SER A 63 -16.87 -9.38 11.90
C SER A 63 -15.89 -8.24 12.21
N GLU A 64 -14.66 -8.54 12.64
CA GLU A 64 -13.65 -7.53 12.93
C GLU A 64 -13.30 -6.71 11.66
N ARG A 65 -13.15 -7.37 10.51
CA ARG A 65 -12.92 -6.65 9.24
C ARG A 65 -14.08 -5.72 8.89
N ALA A 66 -15.32 -6.16 9.10
CA ALA A 66 -16.50 -5.33 8.84
C ALA A 66 -16.57 -4.11 9.78
N GLU A 67 -16.21 -4.28 11.05
CA GLU A 67 -16.16 -3.18 12.02
C GLU A 67 -15.12 -2.12 11.65
N PHE A 68 -13.87 -2.53 11.31
CA PHE A 68 -12.83 -1.60 10.86
C PHE A 68 -13.20 -0.90 9.55
N LEU A 69 -13.88 -1.58 8.63
CA LEU A 69 -14.39 -0.97 7.41
C LEU A 69 -15.44 0.11 7.72
N ALA A 70 -16.41 -0.19 8.57
CA ALA A 70 -17.47 0.74 8.95
C ALA A 70 -16.91 1.99 9.65
N GLU A 71 -15.96 1.79 10.58
CA GLU A 71 -15.28 2.87 11.27
C GLU A 71 -14.48 3.74 10.31
N THR A 72 -13.73 3.14 9.36
CA THR A 72 -13.02 3.88 8.33
C THR A 72 -13.98 4.72 7.48
N GLY A 73 -15.11 4.16 7.06
CA GLY A 73 -16.13 4.87 6.28
C GLY A 73 -16.67 6.10 7.00
N GLN A 74 -16.94 5.98 8.32
CA GLN A 74 -17.38 7.10 9.16
C GLN A 74 -16.27 8.18 9.29
N MET A 75 -15.03 7.76 9.51
CA MET A 75 -13.89 8.67 9.63
C MET A 75 -13.56 9.37 8.31
N ALA A 76 -13.78 8.72 7.17
CA ALA A 76 -13.38 9.22 5.87
C ALA A 76 -14.03 10.56 5.51
N ARG A 77 -15.32 10.77 5.81
CA ARG A 77 -16.04 12.03 5.51
C ARG A 77 -15.87 12.47 4.05
N GLY A 78 -15.92 11.50 3.12
CA GLY A 78 -15.71 11.73 1.69
C GLY A 78 -14.22 11.69 1.23
N ARG A 79 -13.24 11.55 2.14
CA ARG A 79 -11.85 11.31 1.77
C ARG A 79 -11.69 9.90 1.20
N ARG A 80 -10.79 9.77 0.23
CA ARG A 80 -10.51 8.48 -0.41
C ARG A 80 -9.84 7.52 0.58
N PHE A 81 -10.26 6.25 0.54
CA PHE A 81 -9.56 5.14 1.16
C PHE A 81 -9.73 3.86 0.34
N ILE A 82 -8.81 2.93 0.49
CA ILE A 82 -8.86 1.60 -0.12
C ILE A 82 -9.19 0.59 0.98
N ALA A 83 -9.93 -0.46 0.64
CA ALA A 83 -10.15 -1.57 1.58
C ALA A 83 -9.99 -2.92 0.90
N GLY A 84 -9.34 -3.85 1.60
CA GLY A 84 -9.10 -5.21 1.12
C GLY A 84 -10.40 -6.03 1.07
N THR A 85 -10.70 -6.58 -0.10
CA THR A 85 -11.77 -7.57 -0.31
C THR A 85 -11.17 -8.96 -0.04
N TYR A 86 -11.09 -9.34 1.23
CA TYR A 86 -10.51 -10.61 1.67
C TYR A 86 -11.62 -11.65 1.86
N ILE A 87 -11.71 -12.62 0.95
CA ILE A 87 -12.78 -13.62 0.94
C ILE A 87 -12.35 -15.02 1.35
N GLU A 88 -11.08 -15.24 1.68
CA GLU A 88 -10.60 -16.55 2.13
C GLU A 88 -11.41 -17.05 3.33
N GLY A 89 -11.93 -18.27 3.24
CA GLY A 89 -12.77 -18.88 4.27
C GLY A 89 -14.24 -18.44 4.25
N LEU A 90 -14.69 -17.65 3.27
CA LEU A 90 -16.11 -17.37 3.06
C LEU A 90 -16.71 -18.41 2.10
N ASP A 91 -17.93 -18.87 2.42
CA ASP A 91 -18.66 -19.84 1.61
C ASP A 91 -19.31 -19.18 0.38
N GLY A 92 -19.36 -19.91 -0.73
CA GLY A 92 -20.05 -19.54 -1.96
C GLY A 92 -19.16 -19.52 -3.19
N ASP A 93 -19.77 -19.20 -4.34
CA ASP A 93 -19.06 -19.00 -5.59
C ASP A 93 -18.16 -17.75 -5.48
N PRO A 94 -16.83 -17.86 -5.77
CA PRO A 94 -15.90 -16.75 -5.58
C PRO A 94 -16.29 -15.46 -6.29
N ALA A 95 -16.81 -15.51 -7.51
CA ALA A 95 -17.20 -14.31 -8.25
C ALA A 95 -18.36 -13.56 -7.56
N THR A 96 -19.35 -14.31 -7.08
CA THR A 96 -20.50 -13.77 -6.32
C THR A 96 -20.03 -13.18 -4.99
N VAL A 97 -19.14 -13.88 -4.27
CA VAL A 97 -18.61 -13.42 -2.97
C VAL A 97 -17.79 -12.15 -3.14
N TYR A 98 -16.87 -12.09 -4.12
CA TYR A 98 -16.10 -10.87 -4.39
C TYR A 98 -16.99 -9.69 -4.76
N ALA A 99 -18.00 -9.88 -5.61
CA ALA A 99 -18.92 -8.83 -6.02
C ALA A 99 -19.71 -8.27 -4.81
N ARG A 100 -20.17 -9.16 -3.92
CA ARG A 100 -20.86 -8.79 -2.69
C ARG A 100 -19.95 -8.00 -1.75
N GLU A 101 -18.79 -8.52 -1.44
CA GLU A 101 -17.85 -7.87 -0.50
C GLU A 101 -17.30 -6.54 -1.07
N ALA A 102 -17.07 -6.46 -2.40
CA ALA A 102 -16.71 -5.21 -3.06
C ALA A 102 -17.83 -4.17 -2.94
N SER A 103 -19.09 -4.58 -3.09
CA SER A 103 -20.26 -3.68 -2.92
C SER A 103 -20.38 -3.18 -1.48
N VAL A 104 -20.06 -4.00 -0.47
CA VAL A 104 -20.02 -3.57 0.94
C VAL A 104 -18.96 -2.49 1.15
N ILE A 105 -17.76 -2.66 0.60
CA ILE A 105 -16.70 -1.66 0.68
C ILE A 105 -17.11 -0.36 -0.02
N GLN A 106 -17.69 -0.46 -1.22
CA GLN A 106 -18.19 0.69 -1.98
C GLN A 106 -19.28 1.44 -1.20
N SER A 107 -20.18 0.71 -0.54
CA SER A 107 -21.25 1.31 0.29
C SER A 107 -20.72 2.04 1.51
N ALA A 108 -19.56 1.63 2.04
CA ALA A 108 -18.85 2.34 3.09
C ALA A 108 -18.03 3.56 2.56
N GLY A 109 -18.06 3.83 1.24
CA GLY A 109 -17.33 4.93 0.60
C GLY A 109 -15.87 4.59 0.22
N GLY A 110 -15.44 3.34 0.37
CA GLY A 110 -14.10 2.89 0.00
C GLY A 110 -14.00 2.37 -1.43
N THR A 111 -12.78 2.29 -1.95
CA THR A 111 -12.48 1.58 -3.20
C THR A 111 -11.99 0.17 -2.86
N PRO A 112 -12.66 -0.89 -3.37
CA PRO A 112 -12.25 -2.27 -3.12
C PRO A 112 -10.92 -2.60 -3.81
N ILE A 113 -10.08 -3.42 -3.14
CA ILE A 113 -8.94 -4.11 -3.75
C ILE A 113 -9.08 -5.61 -3.55
N LEU A 114 -9.07 -6.38 -4.65
CA LEU A 114 -9.35 -7.81 -4.62
C LEU A 114 -8.11 -8.60 -4.20
N PHE A 115 -8.11 -9.17 -2.98
CA PHE A 115 -7.09 -10.14 -2.59
C PHE A 115 -7.23 -11.44 -3.39
N PRO A 116 -6.13 -12.15 -3.76
CA PRO A 116 -6.24 -13.52 -4.22
C PRO A 116 -6.81 -14.42 -3.10
N CYS A 117 -7.47 -15.50 -3.50
CA CYS A 117 -7.92 -16.54 -2.58
C CYS A 117 -7.59 -17.93 -3.11
N SER A 118 -7.59 -18.93 -2.23
CA SER A 118 -7.24 -20.31 -2.59
C SER A 118 -8.15 -20.90 -3.66
N ALA A 119 -9.44 -20.57 -3.63
CA ALA A 119 -10.43 -21.04 -4.61
C ALA A 119 -10.14 -20.58 -6.05
N THR A 120 -9.43 -19.46 -6.24
CA THR A 120 -9.11 -18.90 -7.57
C THR A 120 -7.65 -19.08 -7.98
N GLN A 121 -6.84 -19.76 -7.17
CA GLN A 121 -5.39 -19.89 -7.38
C GLN A 121 -5.02 -20.47 -8.74
N HIS A 122 -5.79 -21.49 -9.21
CA HIS A 122 -5.51 -22.23 -10.44
C HIS A 122 -6.43 -21.83 -11.61
N TRP A 123 -7.18 -20.76 -11.47
CA TRP A 123 -8.05 -20.30 -12.54
C TRP A 123 -7.25 -19.86 -13.75
N ASP A 124 -7.76 -20.20 -14.93
CA ASP A 124 -7.19 -19.74 -16.19
C ASP A 124 -7.50 -18.25 -16.44
N ARG A 125 -7.04 -17.75 -17.60
CA ARG A 125 -7.27 -16.35 -18.01
C ARG A 125 -8.76 -16.03 -18.13
N GLU A 126 -9.55 -16.93 -18.74
CA GLU A 126 -10.98 -16.66 -19.00
C GLU A 126 -11.77 -16.60 -17.70
N GLN A 127 -11.54 -17.53 -16.80
CA GLN A 127 -12.14 -17.54 -15.46
C GLN A 127 -11.74 -16.28 -14.66
N THR A 128 -10.48 -15.90 -14.71
CA THR A 128 -9.97 -14.70 -14.04
C THR A 128 -10.65 -13.44 -14.60
N VAL A 129 -10.66 -13.26 -15.92
CA VAL A 129 -11.29 -12.09 -16.57
C VAL A 129 -12.80 -12.07 -16.30
N SER A 130 -13.48 -13.22 -16.31
CA SER A 130 -14.90 -13.32 -15.99
C SER A 130 -15.21 -12.85 -14.57
N LEU A 131 -14.40 -13.26 -13.57
CA LEU A 131 -14.54 -12.80 -12.20
C LEU A 131 -14.41 -11.27 -12.11
N PHE A 132 -13.36 -10.70 -12.71
CA PHE A 132 -13.13 -9.26 -12.65
C PHE A 132 -14.23 -8.46 -13.36
N ARG A 133 -14.79 -8.99 -14.46
CA ARG A 133 -15.97 -8.41 -15.11
C ARG A 133 -17.21 -8.45 -14.21
N SER A 134 -17.43 -9.56 -13.51
CA SER A 134 -18.53 -9.69 -12.54
C SER A 134 -18.45 -8.66 -11.43
N VAL A 135 -17.24 -8.46 -10.86
CA VAL A 135 -17.04 -7.38 -9.87
C VAL A 135 -17.27 -6.00 -10.47
N GLY A 136 -16.80 -5.76 -11.72
CA GLY A 136 -17.04 -4.49 -12.43
C GLY A 136 -18.51 -4.18 -12.72
N GLN A 137 -19.39 -5.19 -12.74
CA GLN A 137 -20.83 -4.98 -12.80
C GLN A 137 -21.44 -4.55 -11.46
N ALA A 138 -20.77 -4.90 -10.35
CA ALA A 138 -21.26 -4.64 -9.00
C ALA A 138 -20.78 -3.29 -8.42
N VAL A 139 -19.61 -2.78 -8.85
CA VAL A 139 -19.02 -1.54 -8.33
C VAL A 139 -18.48 -0.65 -9.46
N PRO A 140 -18.52 0.69 -9.31
CA PRO A 140 -18.09 1.62 -10.35
C PRO A 140 -16.56 1.62 -10.56
N GLN A 141 -15.78 1.25 -9.54
CA GLN A 141 -14.33 1.13 -9.63
C GLN A 141 -13.76 0.20 -8.56
N PHE A 142 -12.68 -0.48 -8.90
CA PHE A 142 -11.95 -1.35 -7.98
C PHE A 142 -10.50 -1.53 -8.44
N LEU A 143 -9.67 -2.13 -7.56
CA LEU A 143 -8.28 -2.47 -7.83
C LEU A 143 -8.09 -3.99 -7.84
N GLY A 144 -7.20 -4.46 -8.69
CA GLY A 144 -6.70 -5.81 -8.65
C GLY A 144 -5.50 -5.95 -7.71
N PHE A 145 -5.17 -7.20 -7.33
CA PHE A 145 -4.01 -7.46 -6.50
C PHE A 145 -3.28 -8.74 -6.94
N GLU A 146 -2.10 -8.57 -7.47
CA GLU A 146 -1.12 -9.63 -7.70
C GLU A 146 -0.27 -9.79 -6.45
N LEU A 147 -0.42 -10.88 -5.74
CA LEU A 147 0.30 -11.17 -4.50
C LEU A 147 1.12 -12.45 -4.67
N GLY A 148 2.43 -12.35 -4.47
CA GLY A 148 3.34 -13.49 -4.63
C GLY A 148 3.18 -14.54 -3.52
N THR A 149 3.59 -15.77 -3.81
CA THR A 149 3.50 -16.91 -2.87
C THR A 149 4.37 -16.75 -1.61
N MET A 150 5.33 -15.82 -1.63
CA MET A 150 6.12 -15.49 -0.43
C MET A 150 5.29 -14.81 0.69
N PHE A 151 4.12 -14.25 0.36
CA PHE A 151 3.21 -13.62 1.32
C PHE A 151 2.11 -14.57 1.77
N VAL A 152 1.50 -15.31 0.83
CA VAL A 152 0.44 -16.28 1.10
C VAL A 152 0.60 -17.50 0.17
N PRO A 153 0.31 -18.74 0.62
CA PRO A 153 0.51 -19.94 -0.19
C PRO A 153 -0.27 -19.96 -1.50
N PHE A 154 -1.43 -19.33 -1.54
CA PHE A 154 -2.30 -19.21 -2.70
C PHE A 154 -2.07 -17.93 -3.51
N GLY A 155 -0.96 -17.24 -3.25
CA GLY A 155 -0.58 -16.04 -4.00
C GLY A 155 -0.46 -16.30 -5.49
N ARG A 156 -0.81 -15.31 -6.30
CA ARG A 156 -0.79 -15.42 -7.75
C ARG A 156 -0.28 -14.14 -8.41
N ILE A 157 0.65 -14.30 -9.33
CA ILE A 157 1.08 -13.27 -10.27
C ILE A 157 0.54 -13.66 -11.64
N TRP A 158 -0.23 -12.80 -12.28
CA TRP A 158 -0.82 -13.07 -13.59
C TRP A 158 0.28 -13.14 -14.67
N ASP A 159 0.07 -13.98 -15.69
CA ASP A 159 0.82 -13.85 -16.93
C ASP A 159 0.44 -12.55 -17.66
N LEU A 160 1.29 -12.12 -18.60
CA LEU A 160 1.08 -10.85 -19.31
C LEU A 160 -0.18 -10.82 -20.17
N ASP A 161 -0.61 -11.97 -20.69
CA ASP A 161 -1.82 -12.06 -21.51
C ASP A 161 -3.07 -11.89 -20.63
N THR A 162 -3.06 -12.46 -19.42
CA THR A 162 -4.11 -12.23 -18.42
C THR A 162 -4.11 -10.77 -17.99
N PHE A 163 -2.95 -10.18 -17.64
CA PHE A 163 -2.85 -8.78 -17.28
C PHE A 163 -3.38 -7.87 -18.40
N ARG A 164 -2.98 -8.10 -19.65
CA ARG A 164 -3.47 -7.36 -20.82
C ARG A 164 -4.99 -7.46 -20.97
N ALA A 165 -5.58 -8.65 -20.83
CA ALA A 165 -7.01 -8.85 -20.94
C ALA A 165 -7.81 -8.15 -19.81
N LEU A 166 -7.21 -8.02 -18.62
CA LEU A 166 -7.81 -7.28 -17.51
C LEU A 166 -7.86 -5.77 -17.77
N LEU A 167 -6.96 -5.21 -18.59
CA LEU A 167 -6.99 -3.79 -18.96
C LEU A 167 -8.23 -3.39 -19.76
N ASP A 168 -8.95 -4.34 -20.37
CA ASP A 168 -10.21 -4.09 -21.09
C ASP A 168 -11.42 -3.87 -20.17
N ILE A 169 -11.26 -4.02 -18.84
CA ILE A 169 -12.34 -3.84 -17.87
C ILE A 169 -12.31 -2.37 -17.36
N PRO A 170 -13.28 -1.53 -17.76
CA PRO A 170 -13.24 -0.10 -17.44
C PRO A 170 -13.25 0.19 -15.93
N GLN A 171 -13.96 -0.62 -15.14
CA GLN A 171 -14.09 -0.46 -13.69
C GLN A 171 -12.83 -0.88 -12.92
N LEU A 172 -11.96 -1.70 -13.51
CA LEU A 172 -10.65 -2.01 -12.95
C LEU A 172 -9.71 -0.85 -13.25
N VAL A 173 -9.51 0.05 -12.29
CA VAL A 173 -8.78 1.30 -12.49
C VAL A 173 -7.28 1.18 -12.19
N GLY A 174 -6.84 0.07 -11.64
CA GLY A 174 -5.44 -0.19 -11.33
C GLY A 174 -5.24 -1.57 -10.71
N ALA A 175 -3.98 -1.95 -10.53
CA ALA A 175 -3.62 -3.17 -9.82
C ALA A 175 -2.34 -2.98 -9.00
N LYS A 176 -2.34 -3.54 -7.78
CA LYS A 176 -1.14 -3.70 -6.97
C LYS A 176 -0.36 -4.91 -7.48
N HIS A 177 0.96 -4.74 -7.67
CA HIS A 177 1.86 -5.79 -8.11
C HIS A 177 2.92 -6.10 -7.04
N SER A 178 2.81 -7.27 -6.39
CA SER A 178 3.69 -7.71 -5.30
C SER A 178 4.41 -9.01 -5.65
N SER A 179 5.11 -9.03 -6.79
CA SER A 179 5.97 -10.16 -7.18
C SER A 179 7.38 -10.08 -6.61
N LEU A 180 7.79 -8.91 -6.09
CA LEU A 180 9.15 -8.53 -5.71
C LEU A 180 10.16 -8.58 -6.89
N SER A 181 9.68 -8.58 -8.14
CA SER A 181 10.50 -8.58 -9.35
C SER A 181 10.32 -7.27 -10.12
N ARG A 182 11.40 -6.52 -10.29
CA ARG A 182 11.42 -5.31 -11.14
C ARG A 182 11.01 -5.61 -12.57
N ASP A 183 11.54 -6.69 -13.13
CA ASP A 183 11.27 -7.12 -14.50
C ASP A 183 9.79 -7.32 -14.75
N LEU A 184 9.13 -8.04 -13.88
CA LEU A 184 7.70 -8.31 -14.02
C LEU A 184 6.89 -7.02 -13.91
N GLU A 185 7.30 -6.10 -13.06
CA GLU A 185 6.62 -4.82 -12.94
C GLU A 185 6.87 -3.91 -14.15
N TRP A 186 8.10 -3.83 -14.65
CA TRP A 186 8.41 -3.10 -15.88
C TRP A 186 7.64 -3.64 -17.10
N GLN A 187 7.44 -4.94 -17.19
CA GLN A 187 6.59 -5.53 -18.23
C GLN A 187 5.13 -5.06 -18.13
N ARG A 188 4.59 -4.92 -16.90
CA ARG A 188 3.24 -4.36 -16.68
C ARG A 188 3.18 -2.90 -17.09
N LEU A 189 4.19 -2.11 -16.75
CA LEU A 189 4.27 -0.71 -17.17
C LEU A 189 4.29 -0.59 -18.70
N ALA A 190 5.07 -1.41 -19.40
CA ALA A 190 5.13 -1.42 -20.85
C ALA A 190 3.79 -1.80 -21.51
N VAL A 191 3.12 -2.85 -20.98
CA VAL A 191 1.79 -3.25 -21.47
C VAL A 191 0.76 -2.17 -21.18
N ARG A 192 0.74 -1.59 -19.97
CA ARG A 192 -0.14 -0.51 -19.56
C ARG A 192 0.00 0.70 -20.49
N ASP A 193 1.25 1.14 -20.74
CA ASP A 193 1.54 2.30 -21.57
C ASP A 193 1.08 2.13 -23.03
N ALA A 194 1.13 0.90 -23.53
CA ALA A 194 0.69 0.56 -24.88
C ALA A 194 -0.82 0.40 -25.04
N VAL A 195 -1.53 -0.05 -23.99
CA VAL A 195 -2.93 -0.48 -24.08
C VAL A 195 -3.87 0.49 -23.38
N ARG A 196 -3.53 0.91 -22.14
CA ARG A 196 -4.38 1.75 -21.29
C ARG A 196 -3.52 2.64 -20.37
N PRO A 197 -2.98 3.76 -20.88
CA PRO A 197 -2.04 4.63 -20.17
C PRO A 197 -2.56 5.19 -18.82
N GLU A 198 -3.88 5.35 -18.68
CA GLU A 198 -4.51 5.83 -17.45
C GLU A 198 -4.63 4.76 -16.36
N PHE A 199 -4.45 3.47 -16.69
CA PHE A 199 -4.47 2.39 -15.70
C PHE A 199 -3.29 2.52 -14.73
N ARG A 200 -3.54 2.39 -13.45
CA ARG A 200 -2.49 2.55 -12.44
C ARG A 200 -1.86 1.21 -12.07
N VAL A 201 -0.55 1.13 -12.20
CA VAL A 201 0.26 0.05 -11.63
C VAL A 201 0.80 0.54 -10.31
N TYR A 202 0.35 -0.07 -9.22
CA TYR A 202 0.85 0.23 -7.88
C TYR A 202 1.92 -0.78 -7.51
N THR A 203 3.17 -0.33 -7.36
CA THR A 203 4.19 -1.21 -6.79
C THR A 203 3.77 -1.67 -5.40
N GLY A 204 3.85 -2.96 -5.17
CA GLY A 204 3.78 -3.59 -3.85
C GLY A 204 5.13 -4.18 -3.46
N ASN A 205 6.20 -3.72 -4.12
CA ASN A 205 7.55 -4.20 -3.88
C ASN A 205 8.24 -3.31 -2.83
N ASP A 206 8.09 -3.67 -1.57
CA ASP A 206 8.73 -2.99 -0.44
C ASP A 206 10.28 -3.06 -0.48
N LEU A 207 10.86 -3.88 -1.38
CA LEU A 207 12.30 -3.99 -1.64
C LEU A 207 12.77 -3.20 -2.89
N ALA A 208 11.87 -2.47 -3.56
CA ALA A 208 12.18 -1.65 -4.73
C ALA A 208 11.21 -0.47 -4.84
N ILE A 209 11.17 0.36 -3.80
CA ILE A 209 10.25 1.50 -3.71
C ILE A 209 10.56 2.62 -4.71
N ASP A 210 11.72 2.58 -5.33
CA ASP A 210 12.17 3.47 -6.39
C ASP A 210 11.48 3.20 -7.75
N LEU A 211 10.70 2.12 -7.90
CA LEU A 211 9.92 1.83 -9.11
C LEU A 211 8.97 2.96 -9.54
N ILE A 212 8.65 3.86 -8.63
CA ILE A 212 7.91 5.09 -8.93
C ILE A 212 8.59 5.97 -9.98
N GLN A 213 9.90 5.89 -10.12
CA GLN A 213 10.66 6.64 -11.11
C GLN A 213 10.33 6.24 -12.55
N TRP A 214 9.86 5.01 -12.78
CA TRP A 214 9.49 4.46 -14.10
C TRP A 214 7.99 4.50 -14.38
N GLY A 215 7.18 5.05 -13.47
CA GLY A 215 5.75 5.25 -13.71
C GLY A 215 4.82 4.35 -12.93
N SER A 216 5.33 3.56 -11.97
CA SER A 216 4.50 2.96 -10.93
C SER A 216 4.05 4.02 -9.94
N ASP A 217 2.82 3.90 -9.45
CA ASP A 217 2.41 4.46 -8.18
C ASP A 217 2.75 3.45 -7.07
N TYR A 218 2.27 3.58 -5.83
CA TYR A 218 2.53 2.54 -4.84
C TYR A 218 1.36 2.26 -3.92
N LEU A 219 1.26 0.99 -3.49
CA LEU A 219 0.50 0.54 -2.32
C LEU A 219 1.42 -0.36 -1.48
N LEU A 220 2.06 0.23 -0.48
CA LEU A 220 3.14 -0.41 0.27
C LEU A 220 2.77 -0.66 1.73
N GLY A 221 3.32 -1.74 2.30
CA GLY A 221 3.36 -1.97 3.74
C GLY A 221 4.43 -1.11 4.41
N LEU A 222 5.54 -0.86 3.72
CA LEU A 222 6.64 -0.05 4.22
C LEU A 222 6.22 1.41 4.49
N SER A 223 5.29 1.96 3.73
CA SER A 223 4.85 3.35 3.93
C SER A 223 4.18 3.58 5.29
N ALA A 224 3.63 2.53 5.93
CA ALA A 224 3.05 2.62 7.27
C ALA A 224 4.08 2.95 8.37
N PHE A 225 5.36 2.70 8.12
CA PHE A 225 6.42 3.02 9.08
C PHE A 225 6.63 4.53 9.25
N HIS A 226 6.52 5.28 8.14
CA HIS A 226 6.78 6.72 8.14
C HIS A 226 6.06 7.42 6.97
N VAL A 227 4.76 7.63 7.11
CA VAL A 227 3.93 8.23 6.06
C VAL A 227 4.42 9.62 5.62
N GLU A 228 4.95 10.43 6.56
CA GLU A 228 5.47 11.76 6.27
C GLU A 228 6.76 11.72 5.44
N ALA A 229 7.64 10.75 5.68
CA ALA A 229 8.86 10.60 4.88
C ALA A 229 8.54 10.14 3.46
N PHE A 230 7.53 9.25 3.29
CA PHE A 230 7.04 8.88 1.96
C PHE A 230 6.44 10.08 1.22
N ALA A 231 5.62 10.89 1.89
CA ALA A 231 5.05 12.10 1.31
C ALA A 231 6.14 13.13 0.93
N ALA A 232 7.16 13.32 1.80
CA ALA A 232 8.29 14.20 1.51
C ALA A 232 9.11 13.70 0.31
N ARG A 233 9.39 12.40 0.23
CA ARG A 233 10.06 11.75 -0.91
C ARG A 233 9.28 11.99 -2.21
N ASP A 234 7.98 11.75 -2.20
CA ASP A 234 7.12 11.91 -3.38
C ASP A 234 7.09 13.36 -3.83
N ARG A 235 6.98 14.28 -2.88
CA ARG A 235 7.04 15.72 -3.18
C ARG A 235 8.40 16.15 -3.72
N ALA A 236 9.49 15.61 -3.21
CA ALA A 236 10.83 15.87 -3.74
C ALA A 236 10.94 15.40 -5.21
N TRP A 237 10.37 14.22 -5.56
CA TRP A 237 10.31 13.75 -6.94
C TRP A 237 9.52 14.69 -7.85
N GLU A 238 8.33 15.12 -7.44
CA GLU A 238 7.49 16.07 -8.20
C GLU A 238 8.22 17.39 -8.46
N LEU A 239 8.97 17.88 -7.49
CA LEU A 239 9.72 19.12 -7.61
C LEU A 239 11.03 18.95 -8.42
N GLY A 240 11.51 17.73 -8.62
CA GLY A 240 12.83 17.44 -9.16
C GLY A 240 13.96 17.79 -8.17
N ASP A 241 13.67 17.70 -6.88
CA ASP A 241 14.62 17.96 -5.79
C ASP A 241 15.48 16.72 -5.54
N GLY A 242 16.82 16.91 -5.51
CA GLY A 242 17.80 15.82 -5.32
C GLY A 242 17.68 15.09 -4.00
N ARG A 243 17.04 15.69 -2.97
CA ARG A 243 16.76 15.03 -1.68
C ARG A 243 15.85 13.81 -1.82
N PHE A 244 15.15 13.65 -2.96
CA PHE A 244 14.44 12.42 -3.29
C PHE A 244 15.32 11.19 -3.10
N PHE A 245 16.54 11.22 -3.61
CA PHE A 245 17.43 10.05 -3.57
C PHE A 245 17.80 9.68 -2.14
N GLU A 246 18.15 10.65 -1.31
CA GLU A 246 18.51 10.37 0.08
C GLU A 246 17.31 9.83 0.89
N LEU A 247 16.13 10.46 0.77
CA LEU A 247 14.90 9.97 1.41
C LEU A 247 14.56 8.55 0.93
N ASN A 248 14.66 8.31 -0.38
CA ASN A 248 14.37 7.00 -0.96
C ASN A 248 15.35 5.93 -0.46
N ASP A 249 16.63 6.23 -0.37
CA ASP A 249 17.65 5.27 0.06
C ASP A 249 17.48 4.87 1.53
N TRP A 250 17.21 5.82 2.42
CA TRP A 250 16.97 5.51 3.83
C TRP A 250 15.64 4.74 4.02
N LEU A 251 14.58 5.09 3.30
CA LEU A 251 13.33 4.32 3.30
C LEU A 251 13.53 2.92 2.72
N GLN A 252 14.32 2.78 1.66
CA GLN A 252 14.65 1.47 1.08
C GLN A 252 15.49 0.63 2.04
N TYR A 253 16.45 1.23 2.75
CA TYR A 253 17.22 0.51 3.76
C TYR A 253 16.33 0.00 4.90
N LEU A 254 15.40 0.82 5.37
CA LEU A 254 14.37 0.37 6.33
C LEU A 254 13.56 -0.80 5.77
N GLY A 255 13.18 -0.76 4.49
CA GLY A 255 12.50 -1.86 3.80
C GLY A 255 13.30 -3.16 3.81
N MET A 256 14.61 -3.08 3.49
CA MET A 256 15.49 -4.25 3.51
C MET A 256 15.59 -4.90 4.90
N ILE A 257 15.59 -4.11 5.96
CA ILE A 257 15.61 -4.62 7.34
C ILE A 257 14.25 -5.22 7.70
N ALA A 258 13.17 -4.53 7.39
CA ALA A 258 11.81 -4.91 7.80
C ALA A 258 11.31 -6.17 7.09
N PHE A 259 11.52 -6.27 5.77
CA PHE A 259 10.97 -7.35 4.94
C PHE A 259 11.90 -8.55 4.75
N ARG A 260 12.98 -8.67 5.54
CA ARG A 260 13.78 -9.90 5.57
C ARG A 260 12.96 -11.08 6.10
N ALA A 261 13.40 -12.30 5.80
CA ALA A 261 12.73 -13.51 6.26
C ALA A 261 12.67 -13.60 7.81
N PRO A 262 11.58 -14.09 8.40
CA PRO A 262 10.29 -14.37 7.77
C PRO A 262 9.56 -13.06 7.42
N VAL A 263 9.15 -12.91 6.16
CA VAL A 263 8.53 -11.67 5.64
C VAL A 263 7.35 -11.19 6.48
N PRO A 264 6.39 -12.02 6.94
CA PRO A 264 5.24 -11.55 7.72
C PRO A 264 5.60 -10.83 9.02
N ALA A 265 6.83 -10.97 9.53
CA ALA A 265 7.31 -10.28 10.73
C ALA A 265 7.56 -8.77 10.53
N TYR A 266 7.49 -8.26 9.28
CA TYR A 266 7.60 -6.82 9.01
C TYR A 266 6.55 -6.01 9.78
N LYS A 267 5.38 -6.58 10.04
CA LYS A 267 4.31 -5.95 10.83
C LYS A 267 4.75 -5.65 12.26
N HIS A 268 5.48 -6.59 12.89
CA HIS A 268 6.09 -6.34 14.20
C HIS A 268 7.22 -5.31 14.12
N THR A 269 8.06 -5.36 13.08
CA THR A 269 9.07 -4.31 12.84
C THR A 269 8.41 -2.93 12.71
N CYS A 270 7.26 -2.85 12.01
CA CYS A 270 6.50 -1.61 11.88
C CYS A 270 6.03 -1.10 13.26
N ALA A 271 5.47 -1.98 14.08
CA ALA A 271 5.04 -1.61 15.44
C ALA A 271 6.23 -1.13 16.30
N GLN A 272 7.36 -1.86 16.28
CA GLN A 272 8.59 -1.44 16.98
C GLN A 272 9.07 -0.06 16.50
N PHE A 273 9.10 0.16 15.19
CA PHE A 273 9.56 1.43 14.61
C PHE A 273 8.62 2.59 14.97
N LEU A 274 7.31 2.42 14.87
CA LEU A 274 6.32 3.42 15.26
C LEU A 274 6.38 3.75 16.75
N LYS A 275 6.62 2.75 17.61
CA LYS A 275 6.82 2.96 19.05
C LYS A 275 8.09 3.77 19.34
N LEU A 276 9.20 3.45 18.67
CA LEU A 276 10.46 4.20 18.80
C LEU A 276 10.29 5.67 18.38
N ARG A 277 9.43 5.95 17.41
CA ARG A 277 9.05 7.32 17.00
C ARG A 277 8.04 7.98 17.95
N GLY A 278 7.54 7.28 18.97
CA GLY A 278 6.49 7.80 19.85
C GLY A 278 5.11 7.94 19.21
N VAL A 279 4.89 7.27 18.06
CA VAL A 279 3.62 7.32 17.31
C VAL A 279 2.57 6.39 17.90
N ILE A 280 2.99 5.24 18.40
CA ILE A 280 2.11 4.28 19.09
C ILE A 280 2.66 3.96 20.48
N PRO A 281 1.80 3.64 21.45
CA PRO A 281 2.24 3.36 22.83
C PRO A 281 2.84 1.96 23.03
N CYS A 282 2.45 0.99 22.20
CA CYS A 282 2.78 -0.42 22.37
C CYS A 282 3.15 -1.04 21.00
N ASP A 283 4.17 -1.90 21.00
CA ASP A 283 4.64 -2.65 19.83
C ASP A 283 4.18 -4.11 19.80
N ALA A 284 3.22 -4.50 20.64
CA ALA A 284 2.69 -5.86 20.62
C ALA A 284 2.10 -6.18 19.23
N PRO A 285 2.52 -7.27 18.57
CA PRO A 285 1.90 -7.75 17.36
C PRO A 285 0.61 -8.51 17.66
N HIS A 286 -0.16 -8.83 16.63
CA HIS A 286 -1.25 -9.80 16.74
C HIS A 286 -0.78 -11.09 17.46
N PRO A 287 -1.56 -11.72 18.37
CA PRO A 287 -1.13 -12.90 19.13
C PRO A 287 -0.61 -14.06 18.29
N ARG A 288 -1.16 -14.25 17.09
CA ARG A 288 -0.68 -15.23 16.09
C ARG A 288 0.31 -14.66 15.08
N GLY A 289 0.72 -13.41 15.24
CA GLY A 289 1.65 -12.73 14.34
C GLY A 289 3.11 -13.14 14.56
N ALA A 290 3.92 -13.10 13.52
CA ALA A 290 5.36 -13.30 13.61
C ALA A 290 6.02 -12.13 14.34
N ARG A 291 7.11 -12.42 15.08
CA ARG A 291 7.84 -11.44 15.89
C ARG A 291 9.27 -11.21 15.38
N ARG A 292 9.81 -10.05 15.68
CA ARG A 292 11.22 -9.69 15.52
C ARG A 292 11.93 -9.64 16.88
N PRO A 293 13.23 -9.93 16.93
CA PRO A 293 14.00 -9.84 18.15
C PRO A 293 14.27 -8.39 18.56
N ASP A 294 14.44 -8.15 19.84
CA ASP A 294 14.75 -6.82 20.39
C ASP A 294 16.15 -6.33 19.98
N SER A 295 17.02 -7.24 19.50
CA SER A 295 18.31 -6.88 18.93
C SER A 295 18.23 -5.96 17.70
N ASP A 296 17.06 -5.86 17.07
CA ASP A 296 16.82 -4.94 15.95
C ASP A 296 16.62 -3.49 16.41
N LEU A 297 16.17 -3.27 17.65
CA LEU A 297 15.75 -1.96 18.15
C LEU A 297 16.82 -0.85 18.04
N PRO A 298 18.12 -1.09 18.31
CA PRO A 298 19.12 -0.02 18.14
C PRO A 298 19.23 0.49 16.70
N LEU A 299 19.19 -0.44 15.71
CA LEU A 299 19.22 -0.08 14.29
C LEU A 299 17.94 0.65 13.86
N LEU A 300 16.78 0.19 14.32
CA LEU A 300 15.51 0.85 14.03
C LEU A 300 15.45 2.25 14.64
N ALA A 301 16.02 2.47 15.83
CA ALA A 301 16.10 3.79 16.48
C ALA A 301 16.97 4.77 15.68
N ASP A 302 18.14 4.31 15.18
CA ASP A 302 19.01 5.13 14.32
C ASP A 302 18.31 5.51 13.02
N LEU A 303 17.64 4.55 12.37
CA LEU A 303 16.86 4.80 11.16
C LEU A 303 15.69 5.77 11.40
N ALA A 304 14.99 5.64 12.51
CA ALA A 304 13.91 6.55 12.87
C ALA A 304 14.41 7.99 13.04
N ALA A 305 15.53 8.18 13.76
CA ALA A 305 16.11 9.49 13.97
C ALA A 305 16.57 10.14 12.65
N ARG A 306 17.21 9.38 11.76
CA ARG A 306 17.66 9.88 10.44
C ARG A 306 16.49 10.29 9.55
N LEU A 307 15.47 9.44 9.43
CA LEU A 307 14.29 9.74 8.62
C LEU A 307 13.51 10.95 9.17
N GLU A 308 13.39 11.09 10.49
CA GLU A 308 12.76 12.24 11.12
C GLU A 308 13.53 13.55 10.83
N ALA A 309 14.86 13.52 10.93
CA ALA A 309 15.71 14.68 10.62
C ALA A 309 15.55 15.13 9.16
N LEU A 310 15.66 14.20 8.19
CA LEU A 310 15.50 14.49 6.77
C LEU A 310 14.10 15.00 6.42
N THR A 311 13.08 14.41 7.01
CA THR A 311 11.68 14.81 6.77
C THR A 311 11.43 16.24 7.29
N THR A 312 11.97 16.55 8.45
CA THR A 312 11.86 17.89 9.08
C THR A 312 12.62 18.94 8.26
N GLU A 313 13.84 18.63 7.83
CA GLU A 313 14.65 19.52 6.98
C GLU A 313 13.94 19.83 5.66
N PHE A 314 13.36 18.79 5.02
CA PHE A 314 12.60 18.96 3.79
C PHE A 314 11.38 19.88 3.98
N ALA A 315 10.63 19.71 5.06
CA ALA A 315 9.46 20.52 5.37
C ALA A 315 9.81 22.01 5.59
N HIS A 316 10.88 22.29 6.33
CA HIS A 316 11.33 23.67 6.59
C HIS A 316 11.78 24.40 5.33
N SER A 317 12.54 23.74 4.46
CA SER A 317 13.03 24.36 3.22
C SER A 317 11.92 24.57 2.19
N SER A 318 10.89 23.73 2.16
CA SER A 318 9.75 23.87 1.27
C SER A 318 8.85 25.07 1.65
N ASN A 319 8.75 25.38 2.95
CA ASN A 319 8.01 26.54 3.43
C ASN A 319 8.75 27.88 3.20
N SER A 320 10.09 27.88 3.23
CA SER A 320 10.88 29.09 2.98
C SER A 320 10.87 29.52 1.50
N SER A 321 10.81 28.57 0.57
CA SER A 321 10.69 28.86 -0.87
C SER A 321 9.30 29.41 -1.25
N ALA A 322 8.24 28.97 -0.59
CA ALA A 322 6.89 29.47 -0.82
C ALA A 322 6.67 30.91 -0.33
N SER A 323 7.38 31.33 0.72
CA SER A 323 7.31 32.71 1.25
C SER A 323 8.14 33.72 0.43
N GLY A 324 9.15 33.27 -0.31
CA GLY A 324 10.01 34.14 -1.14
C GLY A 324 9.34 34.61 -2.44
N ASP A 325 8.45 33.81 -3.02
CA ASP A 325 7.76 34.13 -4.29
C ASP A 325 6.64 35.18 -4.15
N ILE A 326 6.16 35.45 -2.94
CA ILE A 326 5.10 36.45 -2.71
C ILE A 326 5.66 37.89 -2.73
N HIS A 327 6.95 38.07 -2.48
CA HIS A 327 7.58 39.40 -2.45
C HIS A 327 8.16 39.89 -3.80
N GLN A 328 8.22 39.03 -4.82
CA GLN A 328 8.72 39.42 -6.14
C GLN A 328 7.64 39.82 -7.17
N LYS A 329 6.34 39.65 -6.86
CA LYS A 329 5.22 40.04 -7.75
C LYS A 329 4.62 41.43 -7.48
N THR A 330 5.22 42.21 -6.59
CA THR A 330 4.78 43.60 -6.27
C THR A 330 5.91 44.61 -6.44
N ARG A 331 6.63 44.52 -7.55
CA ARG A 331 7.47 45.67 -8.02
C ARG A 331 7.31 45.83 -9.53
#